data_61c5e87fc80a10761bf2c49b5dcec80c
#
_entry.id   61c5e87fc80a10761bf2c49b5dcec80c
#
_cell.length_a   1.000
_cell.length_b   1.000
_cell.length_c   1.000
_cell.angle_alpha   90.00
_cell.angle_beta   90.00
_cell.angle_gamma   90.00
#
_symmetry.space_group_name_H-M   'P 1'
#
loop_
_entity.id
_entity.type
_entity.pdbx_description
1 polymer ?
#
loop_
_entity_poly.entity_id
_entity_poly.type
_entity_poly.pdbx_seq_one_letter_code
_entity_poly.pdbx_strand_id
1 'polypeptide(L)'
;MKIKGLILPTVAGICLVYAAVSIAQSHPQRVLTDPPKAPPRTSFAHTIAAVGLIEPSSESIHIGSHRIGVVTKVNVIAGDKVAKDQVLFRLDTRDLSAQRKTALAKIAQATAESRTTAVLLDQARRRLKSANSLTDPRALATEERDDRASECARLEAQLASSQATIALAQAELETVETEFTRSTVTSPIDGTVLQVRVREGEFIEGGSSNDPRLIVGTIDPLHLRADIDEFEIARLKPGAKAIASPRGDAERKYELQFVRYEPLVIPKKSLTGDSTERVDTRVLQAIFRLKNPDDRLFIGQQMDVFIESHPRKSDS
;
A
#
# COMPACT_ATOMS: atom_id res chain seq x y z
N MET A 1 54.15 -80.88 4.63
CA MET A 1 53.50 -79.90 5.40
C MET A 1 53.86 -78.51 4.88
N LYS A 2 53.22 -77.98 3.80
CA LYS A 2 53.45 -76.63 3.22
C LYS A 2 52.18 -76.10 2.60
N ILE A 3 51.06 -76.07 3.35
CA ILE A 3 49.78 -75.51 2.86
C ILE A 3 49.47 -74.09 3.44
N LYS A 4 50.17 -73.65 4.49
CA LYS A 4 49.93 -72.37 5.15
C LYS A 4 50.38 -71.14 4.36
N GLY A 5 51.26 -71.31 3.33
CA GLY A 5 51.73 -70.15 2.54
C GLY A 5 50.81 -69.73 1.36
N LEU A 6 49.81 -70.55 1.00
CA LEU A 6 49.01 -70.37 -0.22
C LEU A 6 47.63 -69.63 0.13
N ILE A 7 47.23 -69.65 1.38
CA ILE A 7 45.94 -69.12 1.83
C ILE A 7 45.93 -67.60 1.72
N LEU A 8 47.00 -66.94 2.08
CA LEU A 8 47.08 -65.47 2.09
C LEU A 8 46.99 -64.86 0.69
N PRO A 9 47.69 -65.32 -0.33
CA PRO A 9 47.54 -64.76 -1.69
C PRO A 9 46.20 -65.12 -2.34
N THR A 10 45.55 -66.24 -2.01
CA THR A 10 44.21 -66.56 -2.52
C THR A 10 43.14 -65.67 -1.92
N VAL A 11 43.20 -65.40 -0.63
CA VAL A 11 42.27 -64.47 0.02
C VAL A 11 42.46 -63.01 -0.53
N ALA A 12 43.71 -62.62 -0.74
CA ALA A 12 43.99 -61.31 -1.35
C ALA A 12 43.46 -61.20 -2.79
N GLY A 13 43.57 -62.25 -3.56
CA GLY A 13 43.01 -62.31 -4.91
C GLY A 13 41.48 -62.21 -4.94
N ILE A 14 40.81 -62.93 -4.01
CA ILE A 14 39.36 -62.90 -3.90
C ILE A 14 38.90 -61.51 -3.49
N CYS A 15 39.57 -60.85 -2.53
CA CYS A 15 39.25 -59.46 -2.13
C CYS A 15 39.46 -58.49 -3.28
N LEU A 16 40.47 -58.63 -4.09
CA LEU A 16 40.75 -57.77 -5.23
C LEU A 16 39.69 -57.94 -6.33
N VAL A 17 39.27 -59.15 -6.61
CA VAL A 17 38.17 -59.46 -7.56
C VAL A 17 36.85 -58.89 -7.01
N TYR A 18 36.55 -59.02 -5.71
CA TYR A 18 35.38 -58.48 -5.09
C TYR A 18 35.38 -56.96 -5.16
N ALA A 19 36.50 -56.33 -4.86
CA ALA A 19 36.63 -54.87 -4.98
C ALA A 19 36.44 -54.38 -6.43
N ALA A 20 37.04 -55.11 -7.42
CA ALA A 20 36.85 -54.71 -8.81
C ALA A 20 35.40 -54.87 -9.29
N VAL A 21 34.72 -55.96 -8.89
CA VAL A 21 33.29 -56.17 -9.18
C VAL A 21 32.42 -55.10 -8.46
N SER A 22 32.73 -54.80 -7.22
CA SER A 22 32.02 -53.78 -6.46
C SER A 22 32.16 -52.37 -7.07
N ILE A 23 33.36 -52.01 -7.53
CA ILE A 23 33.61 -50.73 -8.25
C ILE A 23 32.90 -50.74 -9.61
N ALA A 24 32.90 -51.83 -10.33
CA ALA A 24 32.19 -51.92 -11.61
C ALA A 24 30.66 -51.83 -11.46
N GLN A 25 30.11 -52.36 -10.37
CA GLN A 25 28.68 -52.26 -10.05
C GLN A 25 28.29 -50.90 -9.39
N SER A 26 29.23 -50.18 -8.81
CA SER A 26 29.04 -48.87 -8.16
C SER A 26 29.11 -47.72 -9.14
N HIS A 27 28.95 -47.93 -10.45
CA HIS A 27 28.79 -46.81 -11.36
C HIS A 27 27.50 -46.08 -10.98
N PRO A 28 27.55 -44.83 -10.44
CA PRO A 28 26.33 -44.06 -10.20
C PRO A 28 25.65 -43.95 -11.57
N GLN A 29 24.43 -44.50 -11.67
CA GLN A 29 23.57 -44.19 -12.82
C GLN A 29 23.46 -42.67 -12.85
N ARG A 30 24.07 -42.04 -13.84
CA ARG A 30 23.81 -40.62 -14.11
C ARG A 30 22.31 -40.54 -14.31
N VAL A 31 21.62 -39.95 -13.32
CA VAL A 31 20.24 -39.51 -13.51
C VAL A 31 20.29 -38.66 -14.76
N LEU A 32 19.67 -39.13 -15.84
CA LEU A 32 19.42 -38.29 -17.02
C LEU A 32 18.53 -37.18 -16.57
N THR A 33 19.13 -36.10 -16.06
CA THR A 33 18.46 -34.84 -15.89
C THR A 33 18.03 -34.41 -17.28
N ASP A 34 16.75 -34.10 -17.44
CA ASP A 34 16.25 -33.46 -18.66
C ASP A 34 17.23 -32.40 -19.10
N PRO A 35 17.56 -32.32 -20.40
CA PRO A 35 18.49 -31.31 -20.88
C PRO A 35 17.98 -29.93 -20.41
N PRO A 36 18.87 -29.04 -19.89
CA PRO A 36 18.47 -27.74 -19.43
C PRO A 36 17.67 -27.07 -20.54
N LYS A 37 16.46 -26.57 -20.21
CA LYS A 37 15.61 -25.86 -21.16
C LYS A 37 16.45 -24.76 -21.83
N ALA A 38 16.39 -24.70 -23.17
CA ALA A 38 17.15 -23.73 -23.93
C ALA A 38 16.84 -22.31 -23.40
N PRO A 39 17.84 -21.47 -23.19
CA PRO A 39 17.61 -20.10 -22.77
C PRO A 39 16.74 -19.35 -23.80
N PRO A 40 15.92 -18.42 -23.40
CA PRO A 40 15.10 -17.64 -24.31
C PRO A 40 15.99 -16.91 -25.32
N ARG A 41 15.61 -16.95 -26.61
CA ARG A 41 16.35 -16.32 -27.71
C ARG A 41 15.58 -15.09 -28.20
N THR A 42 16.30 -14.05 -28.53
CA THR A 42 15.77 -12.84 -29.12
C THR A 42 16.16 -12.72 -30.59
N SER A 43 15.35 -11.99 -31.37
CA SER A 43 15.64 -11.67 -32.78
C SER A 43 16.48 -10.38 -32.93
N PHE A 44 16.77 -9.67 -31.86
CA PHE A 44 17.58 -8.44 -31.92
C PHE A 44 19.06 -8.75 -32.08
N ALA A 45 19.76 -7.99 -32.92
CA ALA A 45 21.20 -8.18 -33.17
C ALA A 45 22.03 -7.92 -31.87
N HIS A 46 21.65 -6.91 -31.10
CA HIS A 46 22.28 -6.55 -29.83
C HIS A 46 21.19 -6.37 -28.78
N THR A 47 21.40 -6.95 -27.61
CA THR A 47 20.41 -6.92 -26.53
C THR A 47 21.05 -6.63 -25.18
N ILE A 48 20.25 -6.05 -24.31
CA ILE A 48 20.45 -6.04 -22.87
C ILE A 48 19.46 -7.04 -22.28
N ALA A 49 19.97 -8.00 -21.52
CA ALA A 49 19.15 -8.92 -20.75
C ALA A 49 18.88 -8.30 -19.37
N ALA A 50 17.62 -8.34 -18.96
CA ALA A 50 17.17 -7.80 -17.67
C ALA A 50 16.16 -8.77 -17.04
N VAL A 51 16.02 -8.69 -15.73
CA VAL A 51 14.92 -9.37 -15.01
C VAL A 51 13.77 -8.39 -14.89
N GLY A 52 12.59 -8.82 -15.31
CA GLY A 52 11.37 -8.04 -15.20
C GLY A 52 10.43 -8.61 -14.14
N LEU A 53 9.63 -7.73 -13.54
CA LEU A 53 8.54 -8.07 -12.63
C LEU A 53 7.24 -7.49 -13.17
N ILE A 54 6.20 -8.32 -13.27
CA ILE A 54 4.87 -7.86 -13.67
C ILE A 54 4.25 -7.08 -12.54
N GLU A 55 3.76 -5.88 -12.82
CA GLU A 55 3.10 -5.01 -11.85
C GLU A 55 1.85 -4.34 -12.43
N PRO A 56 0.94 -3.84 -11.58
CA PRO A 56 -0.17 -3.00 -12.03
C PRO A 56 0.36 -1.69 -12.62
N SER A 57 -0.36 -1.09 -13.56
CA SER A 57 0.00 0.21 -14.12
C SER A 57 -0.04 1.35 -13.09
N SER A 58 -0.85 1.21 -12.04
CA SER A 58 -0.91 2.12 -10.89
C SER A 58 0.15 1.84 -9.83
N GLU A 59 1.00 0.83 -10.04
CA GLU A 59 1.75 0.14 -8.99
C GLU A 59 0.81 -0.53 -7.95
N SER A 60 1.37 -1.26 -7.00
CA SER A 60 0.58 -1.93 -5.96
C SER A 60 0.30 -0.95 -4.82
N ILE A 61 -0.96 -0.60 -4.61
CA ILE A 61 -1.38 0.28 -3.52
C ILE A 61 -1.71 -0.57 -2.29
N HIS A 62 -0.95 -0.34 -1.25
CA HIS A 62 -1.10 -1.02 0.04
C HIS A 62 -2.13 -0.27 0.88
N ILE A 63 -3.24 -0.94 1.21
CA ILE A 63 -4.34 -0.37 1.97
C ILE A 63 -4.30 -0.90 3.39
N GLY A 64 -4.24 0.03 4.34
CA GLY A 64 -4.33 -0.20 5.77
C GLY A 64 -5.55 0.49 6.37
N SER A 65 -5.61 0.55 7.70
CA SER A 65 -6.58 1.33 8.44
C SER A 65 -5.89 2.45 9.21
N HIS A 66 -6.45 3.65 9.19
CA HIS A 66 -6.01 4.73 10.07
C HIS A 66 -6.40 4.50 11.52
N ARG A 67 -7.48 3.73 11.75
CA ARG A 67 -8.07 3.52 13.05
C ARG A 67 -7.81 2.09 13.54
N ILE A 68 -7.62 1.97 14.85
CA ILE A 68 -7.56 0.70 15.57
C ILE A 68 -9.00 0.20 15.77
N GLY A 69 -9.22 -1.10 15.63
CA GLY A 69 -10.53 -1.68 15.93
C GLY A 69 -10.72 -3.08 15.37
N VAL A 70 -11.88 -3.66 15.68
CA VAL A 70 -12.29 -4.97 15.18
C VAL A 70 -12.97 -4.80 13.82
N VAL A 71 -12.60 -5.63 12.85
CA VAL A 71 -13.25 -5.68 11.53
C VAL A 71 -14.63 -6.30 11.66
N THR A 72 -15.65 -5.54 11.28
CA THR A 72 -17.04 -6.03 11.33
C THR A 72 -17.47 -6.68 10.04
N LYS A 73 -16.95 -6.21 8.89
CA LYS A 73 -17.31 -6.73 7.59
C LYS A 73 -16.20 -6.51 6.57
N VAL A 74 -15.94 -7.52 5.75
CA VAL A 74 -15.10 -7.44 4.54
C VAL A 74 -16.01 -7.60 3.33
N ASN A 75 -15.99 -6.60 2.41
CA ASN A 75 -16.94 -6.54 1.28
C ASN A 75 -16.34 -7.00 -0.05
N VAL A 76 -15.08 -7.41 -0.07
CA VAL A 76 -14.34 -7.75 -1.30
C VAL A 76 -13.51 -9.01 -1.09
N ILE A 77 -13.27 -9.72 -2.19
CA ILE A 77 -12.33 -10.84 -2.27
C ILE A 77 -11.22 -10.53 -3.29
N ALA A 78 -10.14 -11.30 -3.26
CA ALA A 78 -9.08 -11.18 -4.27
C ALA A 78 -9.63 -11.51 -5.67
N GLY A 79 -9.32 -10.67 -6.64
CA GLY A 79 -9.83 -10.73 -8.00
C GLY A 79 -11.00 -9.79 -8.29
N ASP A 80 -11.68 -9.25 -7.28
CA ASP A 80 -12.80 -8.33 -7.49
C ASP A 80 -12.33 -7.02 -8.13
N LYS A 81 -13.13 -6.51 -9.08
CA LYS A 81 -12.98 -5.14 -9.59
C LYS A 81 -13.65 -4.18 -8.63
N VAL A 82 -12.96 -3.12 -8.29
CA VAL A 82 -13.43 -2.08 -7.38
C VAL A 82 -13.36 -0.71 -8.04
N ALA A 83 -14.35 0.12 -7.75
CA ALA A 83 -14.33 1.53 -8.11
C ALA A 83 -13.66 2.36 -7.02
N LYS A 84 -13.18 3.54 -7.39
CA LYS A 84 -12.74 4.54 -6.42
C LYS A 84 -13.86 4.82 -5.41
N ASP A 85 -13.49 4.96 -4.15
CA ASP A 85 -14.38 5.18 -2.99
C ASP A 85 -15.33 4.01 -2.66
N GLN A 86 -15.22 2.88 -3.37
CA GLN A 86 -15.94 1.65 -3.00
C GLN A 86 -15.43 1.10 -1.67
N VAL A 87 -16.37 0.72 -0.79
CA VAL A 87 -16.06 0.19 0.55
C VAL A 87 -15.43 -1.20 0.44
N LEU A 88 -14.23 -1.33 1.00
CA LEU A 88 -13.46 -2.57 1.05
C LEU A 88 -13.75 -3.36 2.33
N PHE A 89 -13.64 -2.70 3.49
CA PHE A 89 -13.98 -3.29 4.78
C PHE A 89 -14.39 -2.20 5.78
N ARG A 90 -15.01 -2.61 6.89
CA ARG A 90 -15.49 -1.73 7.95
C ARG A 90 -15.02 -2.19 9.31
N LEU A 91 -14.70 -1.22 10.16
CA LEU A 91 -14.40 -1.43 11.57
C LEU A 91 -15.65 -1.26 12.43
N ASP A 92 -15.59 -1.74 13.66
CA ASP A 92 -16.62 -1.51 14.68
C ASP A 92 -16.69 -0.03 15.05
N THR A 93 -17.92 0.51 15.04
CA THR A 93 -18.21 1.92 15.29
C THR A 93 -19.12 2.14 16.48
N ARG A 94 -19.36 1.11 17.31
CA ARG A 94 -20.28 1.21 18.46
C ARG A 94 -19.85 2.27 19.45
N ASP A 95 -18.56 2.35 19.73
CA ASP A 95 -17.95 3.38 20.58
C ASP A 95 -18.12 4.80 19.98
N LEU A 96 -17.87 4.97 18.68
CA LEU A 96 -18.07 6.24 17.98
C LEU A 96 -19.55 6.65 17.95
N SER A 97 -20.44 5.69 17.79
CA SER A 97 -21.89 5.96 17.85
C SER A 97 -22.30 6.49 19.22
N ALA A 98 -21.72 5.97 20.32
CA ALA A 98 -21.94 6.51 21.66
C ALA A 98 -21.34 7.91 21.82
N GLN A 99 -20.11 8.12 21.36
CA GLN A 99 -19.45 9.45 21.39
C GLN A 99 -20.23 10.48 20.59
N ARG A 100 -20.74 10.12 19.41
CA ARG A 100 -21.57 11.00 18.57
C ARG A 100 -22.84 11.45 19.31
N LYS A 101 -23.53 10.52 19.99
CA LYS A 101 -24.71 10.85 20.79
C LYS A 101 -24.37 11.84 21.91
N THR A 102 -23.24 11.64 22.59
CA THR A 102 -22.76 12.54 23.64
C THR A 102 -22.43 13.94 23.08
N ALA A 103 -21.74 14.03 21.93
CA ALA A 103 -21.43 15.30 21.29
C ALA A 103 -22.70 16.05 20.86
N LEU A 104 -23.70 15.36 20.30
CA LEU A 104 -24.99 15.96 19.96
C LEU A 104 -25.73 16.50 21.18
N ALA A 105 -25.69 15.77 22.32
CA ALA A 105 -26.29 16.22 23.57
C ALA A 105 -25.61 17.49 24.11
N LYS A 106 -24.27 17.60 24.02
CA LYS A 106 -23.53 18.81 24.39
C LYS A 106 -23.92 20.02 23.53
N ILE A 107 -24.09 19.84 22.21
CA ILE A 107 -24.58 20.90 21.32
C ILE A 107 -25.98 21.36 21.74
N ALA A 108 -26.88 20.43 22.04
CA ALA A 108 -28.23 20.76 22.47
C ALA A 108 -28.23 21.53 23.79
N GLN A 109 -27.40 21.15 24.77
CA GLN A 109 -27.22 21.84 26.02
C GLN A 109 -26.70 23.28 25.78
N ALA A 110 -25.59 23.44 25.09
CA ALA A 110 -24.99 24.75 24.81
C ALA A 110 -25.95 25.66 24.03
N THR A 111 -26.73 25.10 23.11
CA THR A 111 -27.77 25.85 22.39
C THR A 111 -28.88 26.34 23.30
N ALA A 112 -29.32 25.52 24.26
CA ALA A 112 -30.32 25.91 25.24
C ALA A 112 -29.82 27.07 26.16
N GLU A 113 -28.57 26.97 26.63
CA GLU A 113 -27.91 28.02 27.42
C GLU A 113 -27.80 29.33 26.63
N SER A 114 -27.38 29.29 25.38
CA SER A 114 -27.30 30.45 24.50
C SER A 114 -28.67 31.08 24.27
N ARG A 115 -29.72 30.28 24.08
CA ARG A 115 -31.09 30.78 23.93
C ARG A 115 -31.56 31.48 25.20
N THR A 116 -31.26 30.96 26.38
CA THR A 116 -31.61 31.61 27.67
C THR A 116 -30.92 32.96 27.77
N THR A 117 -29.63 33.03 27.48
CA THR A 117 -28.87 34.30 27.50
C THR A 117 -29.42 35.31 26.48
N ALA A 118 -29.80 34.85 25.28
CA ALA A 118 -30.40 35.71 24.25
C ALA A 118 -31.73 36.33 24.71
N VAL A 119 -32.59 35.56 25.43
CA VAL A 119 -33.84 36.04 25.99
C VAL A 119 -33.59 37.12 27.07
N LEU A 120 -32.60 36.88 27.94
CA LEU A 120 -32.22 37.85 28.98
C LEU A 120 -31.66 39.14 28.36
N LEU A 121 -30.84 39.03 27.35
CA LEU A 121 -30.32 40.19 26.61
C LEU A 121 -31.43 40.99 25.95
N ASP A 122 -32.39 40.32 25.30
CA ASP A 122 -33.52 40.99 24.68
C ASP A 122 -34.40 41.72 25.73
N GLN A 123 -34.59 41.13 26.90
CA GLN A 123 -35.27 41.80 28.02
C GLN A 123 -34.48 43.03 28.51
N ALA A 124 -33.17 42.93 28.68
CA ALA A 124 -32.31 44.04 29.10
C ALA A 124 -32.33 45.19 28.07
N ARG A 125 -32.25 44.85 26.77
CA ARG A 125 -32.36 45.84 25.67
C ARG A 125 -33.69 46.58 25.67
N ARG A 126 -34.80 45.88 25.91
CA ARG A 126 -36.13 46.54 26.05
C ARG A 126 -36.15 47.48 27.22
N ARG A 127 -35.61 47.13 28.40
CA ARG A 127 -35.52 48.01 29.57
C ARG A 127 -34.66 49.24 29.30
N LEU A 128 -33.49 49.05 28.66
CA LEU A 128 -32.61 50.16 28.28
C LEU A 128 -33.30 51.09 27.26
N LYS A 129 -33.96 50.51 26.25
CA LYS A 129 -34.74 51.32 25.26
C LYS A 129 -35.85 52.16 25.94
N SER A 130 -36.57 51.56 26.87
CA SER A 130 -37.61 52.27 27.65
C SER A 130 -37.02 53.43 28.51
N ALA A 131 -35.86 53.19 29.15
CA ALA A 131 -35.14 54.21 29.91
C ALA A 131 -34.69 55.38 29.03
N ASN A 132 -34.18 55.09 27.84
CA ASN A 132 -33.73 56.13 26.90
C ASN A 132 -34.83 56.84 26.20
N SER A 133 -36.07 56.35 26.21
CA SER A 133 -37.25 57.05 25.67
C SER A 133 -37.88 58.07 26.64
N LEU A 134 -37.45 58.09 27.91
CA LEU A 134 -37.92 59.12 28.90
C LEU A 134 -37.27 60.44 28.62
N THR A 135 -38.10 61.48 28.30
CA THR A 135 -37.65 62.81 27.88
C THR A 135 -37.33 63.73 29.11
N ASP A 136 -37.90 63.43 30.28
CA ASP A 136 -37.63 64.17 31.51
C ASP A 136 -36.36 63.63 32.20
N PRO A 137 -35.29 64.48 32.35
CA PRO A 137 -34.05 64.06 33.04
C PRO A 137 -34.26 63.71 34.52
N ARG A 138 -35.37 64.15 35.12
CA ARG A 138 -35.72 63.83 36.51
C ARG A 138 -36.44 62.50 36.68
N ALA A 139 -36.91 61.90 35.59
CA ALA A 139 -37.66 60.65 35.61
C ALA A 139 -36.77 59.40 35.84
N LEU A 140 -35.43 59.49 35.54
CA LEU A 140 -34.45 58.42 35.77
C LEU A 140 -33.07 59.05 35.99
N ALA A 141 -32.36 58.64 37.04
CA ALA A 141 -30.95 58.98 37.27
C ALA A 141 -30.02 58.58 36.16
N THR A 142 -29.00 59.39 35.86
CA THR A 142 -28.00 59.09 34.85
C THR A 142 -27.26 57.72 35.17
N GLU A 143 -26.95 57.54 36.45
CA GLU A 143 -26.32 56.29 36.96
C GLU A 143 -27.15 55.04 36.63
N GLU A 144 -28.46 55.12 36.78
CA GLU A 144 -29.35 53.98 36.47
C GLU A 144 -29.42 53.68 34.96
N ARG A 145 -29.27 54.70 34.09
CA ARG A 145 -29.16 54.49 32.63
C ARG A 145 -27.84 53.80 32.28
N ASP A 146 -26.73 54.19 32.92
CA ASP A 146 -25.39 53.62 32.73
C ASP A 146 -25.33 52.16 33.23
N ASP A 147 -26.01 51.88 34.35
CA ASP A 147 -26.17 50.52 34.87
C ASP A 147 -26.92 49.62 33.89
N ARG A 148 -28.02 50.09 33.28
CA ARG A 148 -28.77 49.31 32.29
C ARG A 148 -28.00 49.11 31.00
N ALA A 149 -27.18 50.09 30.58
CA ALA A 149 -26.28 49.97 29.45
C ALA A 149 -25.17 48.95 29.74
N SER A 150 -24.59 49.00 30.93
CA SER A 150 -23.56 48.03 31.39
C SER A 150 -24.09 46.60 31.47
N GLU A 151 -25.33 46.40 31.93
CA GLU A 151 -26.00 45.09 31.96
C GLU A 151 -26.24 44.54 30.56
N CYS A 152 -26.64 45.39 29.58
CA CYS A 152 -26.74 44.98 28.18
C CYS A 152 -25.38 44.52 27.63
N ALA A 153 -24.30 45.28 27.86
CA ALA A 153 -22.95 44.93 27.41
C ALA A 153 -22.47 43.64 28.06
N ARG A 154 -22.76 43.41 29.33
CA ARG A 154 -22.44 42.16 30.04
C ARG A 154 -23.15 40.96 29.42
N LEU A 155 -24.45 41.07 29.13
CA LEU A 155 -25.23 39.98 28.51
C LEU A 155 -24.87 39.76 27.05
N GLU A 156 -24.43 40.78 26.31
CA GLU A 156 -23.87 40.65 24.96
C GLU A 156 -22.58 39.82 25.00
N ALA A 157 -21.66 40.14 25.93
CA ALA A 157 -20.43 39.34 26.13
C ALA A 157 -20.75 37.89 26.56
N GLN A 158 -21.76 37.69 27.42
CA GLN A 158 -22.22 36.39 27.84
C GLN A 158 -22.80 35.57 26.67
N LEU A 159 -23.58 36.24 25.80
CA LEU A 159 -24.12 35.61 24.59
C LEU A 159 -23.00 35.19 23.63
N ALA A 160 -22.02 36.05 23.41
CA ALA A 160 -20.86 35.74 22.60
C ALA A 160 -20.07 34.52 23.15
N SER A 161 -19.90 34.47 24.48
CA SER A 161 -19.27 33.33 25.15
C SER A 161 -20.07 32.04 24.96
N SER A 162 -21.39 32.06 25.11
CA SER A 162 -22.23 30.87 24.91
C SER A 162 -22.25 30.41 23.44
N GLN A 163 -22.17 31.35 22.48
CA GLN A 163 -22.00 31.02 21.06
C GLN A 163 -20.65 30.33 20.78
N ALA A 164 -19.58 30.80 21.42
CA ALA A 164 -18.29 30.15 21.33
C ALA A 164 -18.32 28.69 21.89
N THR A 165 -19.09 28.46 22.96
CA THR A 165 -19.31 27.13 23.52
C THR A 165 -20.03 26.20 22.53
N ILE A 166 -21.02 26.73 21.79
CA ILE A 166 -21.68 25.95 20.72
C ILE A 166 -20.67 25.56 19.64
N ALA A 167 -19.84 26.52 19.19
CA ALA A 167 -18.84 26.25 18.16
C ALA A 167 -17.83 25.20 18.61
N LEU A 168 -17.43 25.22 19.88
CA LEU A 168 -16.56 24.17 20.45
C LEU A 168 -17.22 22.77 20.41
N ALA A 169 -18.49 22.71 20.86
CA ALA A 169 -19.23 21.44 20.85
C ALA A 169 -19.47 20.91 19.42
N GLN A 170 -19.63 21.80 18.44
CA GLN A 170 -19.72 21.42 17.02
C GLN A 170 -18.39 20.85 16.49
N ALA A 171 -17.25 21.45 16.86
CA ALA A 171 -15.94 20.95 16.49
C ALA A 171 -15.65 19.57 17.11
N GLU A 172 -16.12 19.33 18.35
CA GLU A 172 -16.05 17.99 18.95
C GLU A 172 -16.85 16.95 18.14
N LEU A 173 -18.06 17.31 17.68
CA LEU A 173 -18.87 16.44 16.83
C LEU A 173 -18.16 16.14 15.49
N GLU A 174 -17.59 17.15 14.83
CA GLU A 174 -16.87 17.00 13.57
C GLU A 174 -15.67 16.05 13.71
N THR A 175 -14.99 16.11 14.85
CA THR A 175 -13.89 15.17 15.17
C THR A 175 -14.42 13.73 15.21
N VAL A 176 -15.53 13.47 15.89
CA VAL A 176 -16.15 12.15 15.97
C VAL A 176 -16.63 11.67 14.60
N GLU A 177 -17.21 12.54 13.78
CA GLU A 177 -17.67 12.21 12.43
C GLU A 177 -16.51 11.89 11.48
N THR A 178 -15.38 12.58 11.63
CA THR A 178 -14.14 12.25 10.92
C THR A 178 -13.65 10.85 11.27
N GLU A 179 -13.62 10.49 12.54
CA GLU A 179 -13.24 9.15 12.99
C GLU A 179 -14.25 8.10 12.51
N PHE A 180 -15.53 8.43 12.46
CA PHE A 180 -16.57 7.57 11.93
C PHE A 180 -16.35 7.28 10.42
N THR A 181 -15.99 8.29 9.65
CA THR A 181 -15.63 8.13 8.24
C THR A 181 -14.40 7.26 8.06
N ARG A 182 -13.36 7.48 8.86
CA ARG A 182 -12.11 6.69 8.86
C ARG A 182 -12.28 5.23 9.25
N SER A 183 -13.39 4.88 9.93
CA SER A 183 -13.71 3.49 10.25
C SER A 183 -14.22 2.67 9.06
N THR A 184 -14.53 3.33 7.95
CA THR A 184 -14.88 2.71 6.67
C THR A 184 -13.70 2.87 5.73
N VAL A 185 -13.05 1.77 5.38
CA VAL A 185 -11.90 1.77 4.48
C VAL A 185 -12.37 1.56 3.06
N THR A 186 -12.00 2.48 2.16
CA THR A 186 -12.42 2.51 0.76
C THR A 186 -11.24 2.38 -0.18
N SER A 187 -11.51 2.05 -1.45
CA SER A 187 -10.50 2.03 -2.50
C SER A 187 -10.10 3.44 -2.91
N PRO A 188 -8.81 3.79 -2.98
CA PRO A 188 -8.36 5.10 -3.46
C PRO A 188 -8.42 5.25 -4.98
N ILE A 189 -8.55 4.15 -5.73
CA ILE A 189 -8.53 4.10 -7.19
C ILE A 189 -9.56 3.11 -7.75
N ASP A 190 -9.86 3.25 -9.04
CA ASP A 190 -10.46 2.18 -9.84
C ASP A 190 -9.41 1.11 -10.10
N GLY A 191 -9.72 -0.15 -9.83
CA GLY A 191 -8.75 -1.22 -9.99
C GLY A 191 -9.27 -2.61 -9.65
N THR A 192 -8.34 -3.51 -9.39
CA THR A 192 -8.63 -4.89 -8.99
C THR A 192 -7.97 -5.17 -7.64
N VAL A 193 -8.67 -5.89 -6.78
CA VAL A 193 -8.16 -6.35 -5.50
C VAL A 193 -7.16 -7.49 -5.75
N LEU A 194 -5.89 -7.25 -5.47
CA LEU A 194 -4.82 -8.21 -5.71
C LEU A 194 -4.66 -9.19 -4.55
N GLN A 195 -4.87 -8.71 -3.33
CA GLN A 195 -4.74 -9.52 -2.13
C GLN A 195 -5.65 -9.00 -1.02
N VAL A 196 -6.25 -9.92 -0.24
CA VAL A 196 -7.02 -9.62 0.98
C VAL A 196 -6.43 -10.45 2.12
N ARG A 197 -5.86 -9.78 3.11
CA ARG A 197 -5.31 -10.40 4.33
C ARG A 197 -6.17 -10.14 5.56
N VAL A 198 -7.12 -9.22 5.46
CA VAL A 198 -8.04 -8.87 6.55
C VAL A 198 -9.19 -9.89 6.65
N ARG A 199 -9.62 -10.18 7.88
CA ARG A 199 -10.71 -11.12 8.17
C ARG A 199 -11.77 -10.45 9.08
N GLU A 200 -13.03 -10.85 8.92
CA GLU A 200 -14.09 -10.45 9.86
C GLU A 200 -13.78 -10.98 11.27
N GLY A 201 -13.97 -10.14 12.27
CA GLY A 201 -13.60 -10.44 13.67
C GLY A 201 -12.13 -10.19 14.00
N GLU A 202 -11.27 -9.91 13.05
CA GLU A 202 -9.86 -9.59 13.29
C GLU A 202 -9.71 -8.22 13.93
N PHE A 203 -8.80 -8.12 14.90
CA PHE A 203 -8.40 -6.85 15.49
C PHE A 203 -7.25 -6.24 14.66
N ILE A 204 -7.44 -5.01 14.18
CA ILE A 204 -6.44 -4.27 13.42
C ILE A 204 -5.82 -3.20 14.30
N GLU A 205 -4.49 -3.21 14.38
CA GLU A 205 -3.71 -2.09 14.89
C GLU A 205 -3.63 -1.00 13.83
N GLY A 206 -3.90 0.24 14.22
CA GLY A 206 -3.85 1.39 13.31
C GLY A 206 -2.43 1.78 12.96
N GLY A 207 -2.25 2.47 11.83
CA GLY A 207 -0.97 3.00 11.38
C GLY A 207 -0.37 2.26 10.20
N SER A 208 0.82 2.70 9.78
CA SER A 208 1.57 2.10 8.68
C SER A 208 2.20 0.79 9.14
N SER A 209 1.51 -0.31 9.00
CA SER A 209 2.05 -1.65 9.18
C SER A 209 2.85 -2.04 7.92
N ASN A 210 4.01 -2.68 8.10
CA ASN A 210 4.73 -3.31 6.99
C ASN A 210 3.95 -4.46 6.35
N ASP A 211 2.83 -4.87 6.96
CA ASP A 211 1.93 -5.90 6.45
C ASP A 211 0.60 -5.27 6.01
N PRO A 212 0.45 -4.96 4.71
CA PRO A 212 -0.78 -4.35 4.19
C PRO A 212 -1.96 -5.30 4.34
N ARG A 213 -3.10 -4.78 4.81
CA ARG A 213 -4.32 -5.56 5.01
C ARG A 213 -5.00 -5.92 3.69
N LEU A 214 -4.82 -5.09 2.68
CA LEU A 214 -5.38 -5.27 1.35
C LEU A 214 -4.48 -4.60 0.33
N ILE A 215 -4.37 -5.18 -0.86
CA ILE A 215 -3.60 -4.62 -1.98
C ILE A 215 -4.53 -4.45 -3.17
N VAL A 216 -4.53 -3.24 -3.74
CA VAL A 216 -5.30 -2.90 -4.94
C VAL A 216 -4.36 -2.38 -6.01
N GLY A 217 -4.66 -2.64 -7.28
CA GLY A 217 -3.92 -2.10 -8.40
C GLY A 217 -4.71 -2.16 -9.71
N THR A 218 -4.39 -1.27 -10.64
CA THR A 218 -4.96 -1.26 -11.99
C THR A 218 -4.19 -2.26 -12.86
N ILE A 219 -4.84 -3.37 -13.21
CA ILE A 219 -4.20 -4.47 -13.97
C ILE A 219 -4.39 -4.35 -15.49
N ASP A 220 -5.17 -3.42 -15.95
CA ASP A 220 -5.35 -3.11 -17.37
C ASP A 220 -5.06 -1.63 -17.62
N PRO A 221 -3.92 -1.35 -18.30
CA PRO A 221 -2.91 -2.27 -18.85
C PRO A 221 -1.97 -2.83 -17.77
N LEU A 222 -1.42 -4.04 -18.01
CA LEU A 222 -0.31 -4.57 -17.23
C LEU A 222 0.99 -3.87 -17.56
N HIS A 223 1.78 -3.56 -16.55
CA HIS A 223 3.14 -3.07 -16.67
C HIS A 223 4.16 -4.15 -16.31
N LEU A 224 5.37 -3.94 -16.77
CA LEU A 224 6.53 -4.73 -16.42
C LEU A 224 7.67 -3.79 -16.06
N ARG A 225 8.19 -3.93 -14.84
CA ARG A 225 9.36 -3.21 -14.35
C ARG A 225 10.59 -4.06 -14.62
N ALA A 226 11.49 -3.60 -15.47
CA ALA A 226 12.73 -4.29 -15.81
C ALA A 226 13.91 -3.64 -15.10
N ASP A 227 14.70 -4.46 -14.37
CA ASP A 227 15.90 -4.04 -13.67
C ASP A 227 17.11 -4.18 -14.63
N ILE A 228 17.63 -3.07 -15.10
CA ILE A 228 18.75 -2.98 -16.04
C ILE A 228 20.01 -2.69 -15.25
N ASP A 229 21.06 -3.50 -15.44
CA ASP A 229 22.35 -3.34 -14.79
C ASP A 229 22.98 -1.97 -15.14
N GLU A 230 23.59 -1.30 -14.14
CA GLU A 230 24.22 -0.01 -14.30
C GLU A 230 25.26 0.02 -15.44
N PHE A 231 26.02 -1.06 -15.61
CA PHE A 231 27.03 -1.18 -16.67
C PHE A 231 26.44 -1.25 -18.09
N GLU A 232 25.15 -1.58 -18.21
CA GLU A 232 24.48 -1.67 -19.50
C GLU A 232 23.75 -0.37 -19.90
N ILE A 233 23.65 0.62 -19.00
CA ILE A 233 22.93 1.88 -19.23
C ILE A 233 23.45 2.62 -20.46
N ALA A 234 24.77 2.65 -20.66
CA ALA A 234 25.39 3.33 -21.81
C ALA A 234 24.97 2.74 -23.18
N ARG A 235 24.44 1.52 -23.20
CA ARG A 235 23.98 0.81 -24.39
C ARG A 235 22.50 0.99 -24.68
N LEU A 236 21.75 1.59 -23.76
CA LEU A 236 20.30 1.79 -23.91
C LEU A 236 20.00 2.70 -25.09
N LYS A 237 19.01 2.32 -25.89
CA LYS A 237 18.40 3.17 -26.91
C LYS A 237 17.12 3.76 -26.35
N PRO A 238 16.89 5.09 -26.43
CA PRO A 238 15.62 5.69 -26.05
C PRO A 238 14.46 5.05 -26.83
N GLY A 239 13.41 4.59 -26.14
CA GLY A 239 12.26 3.97 -26.78
C GLY A 239 12.53 2.61 -27.45
N ALA A 240 13.60 1.90 -27.04
CA ALA A 240 13.98 0.61 -27.60
C ALA A 240 12.84 -0.40 -27.59
N LYS A 241 12.79 -1.24 -28.61
CA LYS A 241 11.91 -2.40 -28.64
C LYS A 241 12.38 -3.41 -27.58
N ALA A 242 11.43 -4.02 -26.92
CA ALA A 242 11.73 -5.05 -25.94
C ALA A 242 10.72 -6.21 -26.05
N ILE A 243 11.17 -7.39 -25.65
CA ILE A 243 10.34 -8.57 -25.52
C ILE A 243 10.56 -9.18 -24.14
N ALA A 244 9.53 -9.83 -23.61
CA ALA A 244 9.63 -10.56 -22.36
C ALA A 244 9.11 -11.99 -22.53
N SER A 245 9.69 -12.91 -21.76
CA SER A 245 9.23 -14.31 -21.67
C SER A 245 9.07 -14.69 -20.20
N PRO A 246 8.01 -15.44 -19.83
CA PRO A 246 7.89 -15.96 -18.48
C PRO A 246 9.07 -16.86 -18.13
N ARG A 247 9.56 -16.75 -16.90
CA ARG A 247 10.66 -17.57 -16.45
C ARG A 247 10.29 -19.07 -16.53
N GLY A 248 11.09 -19.85 -17.25
CA GLY A 248 10.82 -21.28 -17.51
C GLY A 248 9.93 -21.56 -18.74
N ASP A 249 9.47 -20.54 -19.47
CA ASP A 249 8.73 -20.67 -20.73
C ASP A 249 9.30 -19.70 -21.79
N ALA A 250 10.43 -20.09 -22.37
CA ALA A 250 11.16 -19.26 -23.35
C ALA A 250 10.46 -19.12 -24.70
N GLU A 251 9.49 -20.00 -25.01
CA GLU A 251 8.75 -19.98 -26.28
C GLU A 251 7.67 -18.90 -26.28
N ARG A 252 7.08 -18.63 -25.12
CA ARG A 252 6.06 -17.59 -24.96
C ARG A 252 6.70 -16.22 -24.88
N LYS A 253 6.40 -15.38 -25.86
CA LYS A 253 6.98 -14.04 -25.97
C LYS A 253 5.89 -12.99 -25.98
N TYR A 254 6.09 -11.94 -25.18
CA TYR A 254 5.25 -10.77 -25.13
C TYR A 254 6.03 -9.57 -25.62
N GLU A 255 5.44 -8.82 -26.55
CA GLU A 255 5.99 -7.53 -26.95
C GLU A 255 5.79 -6.51 -25.85
N LEU A 256 6.83 -5.71 -25.63
CA LEU A 256 6.83 -4.66 -24.65
C LEU A 256 6.88 -3.29 -25.33
N GLN A 257 6.06 -2.37 -24.87
CA GLN A 257 6.09 -0.98 -25.26
C GLN A 257 6.74 -0.17 -24.13
N PHE A 258 7.81 0.54 -24.44
CA PHE A 258 8.47 1.43 -23.49
C PHE A 258 7.52 2.53 -23.00
N VAL A 259 7.49 2.76 -21.67
CA VAL A 259 6.71 3.82 -21.02
C VAL A 259 7.65 4.91 -20.51
N ARG A 260 8.55 4.58 -19.58
CA ARG A 260 9.50 5.50 -18.96
C ARG A 260 10.68 4.77 -18.33
N TYR A 261 11.74 5.50 -18.05
CA TYR A 261 12.74 5.12 -17.07
C TYR A 261 12.40 5.72 -15.71
N GLU A 262 12.71 5.01 -14.62
CA GLU A 262 12.80 5.61 -13.30
C GLU A 262 14.19 6.24 -13.15
N PRO A 263 14.30 7.58 -13.02
CA PRO A 263 15.60 8.27 -13.14
C PRO A 263 16.48 8.13 -11.89
N LEU A 264 16.31 7.05 -11.13
CA LEU A 264 17.05 6.73 -9.93
C LEU A 264 17.67 5.35 -10.07
N VAL A 265 19.00 5.27 -9.96
CA VAL A 265 19.72 4.00 -9.90
C VAL A 265 19.73 3.50 -8.47
N ILE A 266 19.15 2.33 -8.24
CA ILE A 266 18.96 1.74 -6.92
C ILE A 266 19.77 0.45 -6.77
N PRO A 267 20.13 0.03 -5.54
CA PRO A 267 20.70 -1.28 -5.31
C PRO A 267 19.74 -2.37 -5.77
N LYS A 268 20.25 -3.39 -6.46
CA LYS A 268 19.46 -4.55 -6.88
C LYS A 268 18.93 -5.27 -5.66
N LYS A 269 17.61 -5.41 -5.57
CA LYS A 269 17.01 -6.23 -4.51
C LYS A 269 17.09 -7.69 -4.90
N SER A 270 17.75 -8.53 -4.08
CA SER A 270 17.70 -9.99 -4.27
C SER A 270 16.26 -10.46 -4.05
N LEU A 271 15.75 -11.23 -5.03
CA LEU A 271 14.40 -11.82 -4.96
C LEU A 271 14.39 -13.14 -4.15
N THR A 272 15.55 -13.66 -3.75
CA THR A 272 15.70 -14.74 -2.79
C THR A 272 15.79 -14.14 -1.41
N GLY A 273 14.74 -14.28 -0.61
CA GLY A 273 14.45 -13.63 0.67
C GLY A 273 15.50 -13.63 1.79
N ASP A 274 16.76 -13.94 1.54
CA ASP A 274 17.86 -13.76 2.49
C ASP A 274 18.52 -12.39 2.28
N SER A 275 18.23 -11.48 3.19
CA SER A 275 18.70 -10.09 3.20
C SER A 275 20.20 -9.90 3.51
N THR A 276 20.98 -10.96 3.56
CA THR A 276 22.40 -10.93 3.98
C THR A 276 23.39 -10.87 2.83
N GLU A 277 22.99 -11.17 1.60
CA GLU A 277 23.88 -11.03 0.45
C GLU A 277 23.80 -9.59 -0.09
N ARG A 278 24.73 -8.74 0.32
CA ARG A 278 24.97 -7.43 -0.31
C ARG A 278 25.46 -7.67 -1.74
N VAL A 279 24.54 -7.72 -2.68
CA VAL A 279 24.86 -7.65 -4.10
C VAL A 279 25.21 -6.19 -4.38
N ASP A 280 26.48 -5.93 -4.63
CA ASP A 280 27.01 -4.58 -4.93
C ASP A 280 26.64 -4.12 -6.36
N THR A 281 25.56 -4.65 -6.91
CA THR A 281 25.03 -4.35 -8.22
C THR A 281 23.92 -3.34 -8.13
N ARG A 282 24.02 -2.27 -8.91
CA ARG A 282 22.97 -1.24 -9.02
C ARG A 282 22.20 -1.40 -10.33
N VAL A 283 20.94 -0.99 -10.32
CA VAL A 283 20.06 -1.13 -11.47
C VAL A 283 19.30 0.17 -11.77
N LEU A 284 19.15 0.46 -13.06
CA LEU A 284 18.18 1.42 -13.58
C LEU A 284 16.89 0.67 -13.88
N GLN A 285 15.76 1.19 -13.42
CA GLN A 285 14.46 0.58 -13.68
C GLN A 285 13.81 1.19 -14.92
N ALA A 286 13.37 0.31 -15.83
CA ALA A 286 12.60 0.69 -17.01
C ALA A 286 11.19 0.08 -16.92
N ILE A 287 10.20 0.93 -17.13
CA ILE A 287 8.79 0.52 -17.11
C ILE A 287 8.33 0.32 -18.55
N PHE A 288 7.75 -0.84 -18.79
CA PHE A 288 7.15 -1.22 -20.06
C PHE A 288 5.67 -1.59 -19.86
N ARG A 289 4.87 -1.35 -20.89
CA ARG A 289 3.50 -1.87 -21.00
C ARG A 289 3.56 -3.19 -21.76
N LEU A 290 2.89 -4.22 -21.25
CA LEU A 290 2.71 -5.45 -22.00
C LEU A 290 1.66 -5.23 -23.10
N LYS A 291 1.99 -5.67 -24.33
CA LYS A 291 1.03 -5.75 -25.43
C LYS A 291 0.36 -7.12 -25.41
N ASN A 292 -0.96 -7.14 -25.50
CA ASN A 292 -1.78 -8.35 -25.56
C ASN A 292 -1.42 -9.39 -24.49
N PRO A 293 -1.46 -9.02 -23.19
CA PRO A 293 -1.24 -9.97 -22.11
C PRO A 293 -2.33 -11.05 -22.17
N ASP A 294 -1.97 -12.28 -21.87
CA ASP A 294 -2.92 -13.37 -21.68
C ASP A 294 -3.32 -13.52 -20.20
N ASP A 295 -4.40 -14.25 -19.93
CA ASP A 295 -4.94 -14.47 -18.58
C ASP A 295 -4.04 -15.33 -17.68
N ARG A 296 -2.87 -15.77 -18.18
CA ARG A 296 -1.92 -16.61 -17.44
C ARG A 296 -0.79 -15.80 -16.79
N LEU A 297 -0.83 -14.48 -16.91
CA LEU A 297 0.14 -13.60 -16.29
C LEU A 297 -0.39 -13.07 -14.97
N PHE A 298 0.43 -13.20 -13.93
CA PHE A 298 0.08 -12.76 -12.59
C PHE A 298 0.99 -11.62 -12.13
N ILE A 299 0.43 -10.71 -11.35
CA ILE A 299 1.19 -9.66 -10.67
C ILE A 299 2.24 -10.32 -9.76
N GLY A 300 3.46 -9.78 -9.79
CA GLY A 300 4.60 -10.35 -9.05
C GLY A 300 5.33 -11.47 -9.80
N GLN A 301 4.86 -11.87 -10.99
CA GLN A 301 5.55 -12.89 -11.78
C GLN A 301 6.83 -12.33 -12.40
N GLN A 302 7.90 -13.12 -12.36
CA GLN A 302 9.19 -12.79 -12.99
C GLN A 302 9.18 -13.11 -14.47
N MET A 303 9.80 -12.22 -15.23
CA MET A 303 9.98 -12.33 -16.67
C MET A 303 11.45 -12.15 -17.04
N ASP A 304 11.92 -12.90 -18.02
CA ASP A 304 13.19 -12.63 -18.68
C ASP A 304 12.94 -11.61 -19.79
N VAL A 305 13.63 -10.46 -19.70
CA VAL A 305 13.43 -9.31 -20.60
C VAL A 305 14.63 -9.10 -21.50
N PHE A 306 14.39 -8.89 -22.78
CA PHE A 306 15.41 -8.56 -23.75
C PHE A 306 15.08 -7.23 -24.42
N ILE A 307 15.96 -6.25 -24.21
CA ILE A 307 15.81 -4.88 -24.69
C ILE A 307 16.80 -4.66 -25.86
N GLU A 308 16.34 -4.16 -26.98
CA GLU A 308 17.23 -3.80 -28.10
C GLU A 308 18.23 -2.72 -27.67
N SER A 309 19.52 -2.91 -28.02
CA SER A 309 20.59 -2.05 -27.53
C SER A 309 21.60 -1.68 -28.63
N HIS A 310 22.48 -0.75 -28.30
CA HIS A 310 23.70 -0.51 -29.09
C HIS A 310 24.67 -1.69 -28.89
N PRO A 311 25.59 -1.94 -29.89
CA PRO A 311 26.66 -2.90 -29.74
C PRO A 311 27.51 -2.55 -28.51
N ARG A 312 28.07 -3.58 -27.85
CA ARG A 312 29.06 -3.37 -26.81
C ARG A 312 30.32 -2.76 -27.45
N LYS A 313 30.83 -1.65 -26.96
CA LYS A 313 32.16 -1.21 -27.38
C LYS A 313 33.14 -2.31 -26.95
N SER A 314 33.78 -2.96 -27.94
CA SER A 314 34.88 -3.85 -27.62
C SER A 314 36.00 -3.00 -27.03
N ASP A 315 36.54 -3.43 -25.88
CA ASP A 315 37.79 -2.87 -25.38
C ASP A 315 38.84 -3.15 -26.45
N SER A 316 39.25 -2.07 -27.14
CA SER A 316 40.38 -2.06 -28.07
C SER A 316 41.66 -1.77 -27.32
#